data_656c8b2a3f576a8a10bd178c0586752b
#
_entry.id   656c8b2a3f576a8a10bd178c0586752b
#
_cell.length_a   1.000
_cell.length_b   1.000
_cell.length_c   1.000
_cell.angle_alpha   90.00
_cell.angle_beta   90.00
_cell.angle_gamma   90.00
#
_symmetry.space_group_name_H-M   'P 1'
#
loop_
_entity.id
_entity.type
_entity.pdbx_description
1 polymer ?
#
loop_
_entity_poly.entity_id
_entity_poly.type
_entity_poly.pdbx_seq_one_letter_code
_entity_poly.pdbx_strand_id
1 'polypeptide(L)'
;NTATLKEAQEDGTLDHYTTNISDIADCDYIFLCAPVHYNIEYLKTLKPLISDSCILSDVGSVKSDIYDAVKELGLGSHFIGGHPMVGSERSGYDAATDRLIENAYYFITPSPDAPADRVEEFMTFIGDLGAIPIRYSPDEHDKITSYISHVPHVIAASLVNLVRHADSPDGIFKSLAAGGFKDITRIASSNPVVWEHILLSNPKNIVNLSLIHISEPTRRVVIS
;
A
#
# COMPACT_ATOMS: atom_id res chain seq x y z
N ASN A 1 8.80 16.86 5.32
CA ASN A 1 9.43 17.61 6.40
C ASN A 1 10.92 17.84 6.10
N THR A 2 11.34 19.12 5.94
CA THR A 2 12.71 19.47 5.55
C THR A 2 13.76 19.02 6.60
N ALA A 3 13.40 18.98 7.88
CA ALA A 3 14.31 18.49 8.93
C ALA A 3 14.65 17.00 8.75
N THR A 4 13.67 16.18 8.46
CA THR A 4 13.85 14.75 8.17
C THR A 4 14.69 14.50 6.91
N LEU A 5 14.46 15.30 5.84
CA LEU A 5 15.26 15.19 4.61
C LEU A 5 16.73 15.55 4.85
N LYS A 6 16.98 16.58 5.67
CA LYS A 6 18.33 16.98 6.04
C LYS A 6 19.02 15.89 6.85
N GLU A 7 18.35 15.31 7.83
CA GLU A 7 18.86 14.19 8.64
C GLU A 7 19.22 12.99 7.75
N ALA A 8 18.32 12.59 6.84
CA ALA A 8 18.57 11.48 5.91
C ALA A 8 19.74 11.74 4.95
N GLN A 9 20.01 13.00 4.59
CA GLN A 9 21.20 13.35 3.82
C GLN A 9 22.47 13.34 4.68
N GLU A 10 22.41 13.83 5.93
CA GLU A 10 23.54 13.88 6.86
C GLU A 10 24.02 12.47 7.27
N ASP A 11 23.11 11.49 7.34
CA ASP A 11 23.45 10.09 7.63
C ASP A 11 23.79 9.25 6.39
N GLY A 12 23.72 9.85 5.19
CA GLY A 12 24.10 9.21 3.93
C GLY A 12 23.01 8.32 3.30
N THR A 13 21.77 8.35 3.79
CA THR A 13 20.64 7.63 3.20
C THR A 13 20.19 8.28 1.89
N LEU A 14 20.34 9.60 1.77
CA LEU A 14 20.03 10.37 0.56
C LEU A 14 21.29 11.08 0.04
N ASP A 15 21.56 10.98 -1.25
CA ASP A 15 22.60 11.79 -1.91
C ASP A 15 22.19 13.27 -1.93
N HIS A 16 20.93 13.54 -2.31
CA HIS A 16 20.37 14.87 -2.42
C HIS A 16 18.90 14.89 -2.01
N TYR A 17 18.42 16.04 -1.57
CA TYR A 17 16.99 16.27 -1.39
C TYR A 17 16.58 17.63 -1.96
N THR A 18 15.33 17.74 -2.34
CA THR A 18 14.71 19.00 -2.79
C THR A 18 13.29 19.11 -2.26
N THR A 19 12.77 20.32 -2.21
CA THR A 19 11.35 20.62 -2.01
C THR A 19 10.68 21.15 -3.27
N ASN A 20 11.43 21.25 -4.36
CA ASN A 20 10.93 21.70 -5.65
C ASN A 20 10.79 20.50 -6.60
N ILE A 21 9.55 20.19 -6.98
CA ILE A 21 9.23 19.03 -7.81
C ILE A 21 9.89 19.09 -9.20
N SER A 22 10.23 20.29 -9.70
CA SER A 22 10.89 20.43 -11.00
C SER A 22 12.31 19.87 -11.03
N ASP A 23 12.95 19.71 -9.87
CA ASP A 23 14.33 19.22 -9.78
C ASP A 23 14.44 17.69 -10.00
N ILE A 24 13.30 16.99 -10.06
CA ILE A 24 13.25 15.55 -10.32
C ILE A 24 12.80 15.19 -11.75
N ALA A 25 12.70 16.19 -12.63
CA ALA A 25 12.21 16.02 -14.01
C ALA A 25 13.08 15.06 -14.87
N ASP A 26 14.38 15.00 -14.58
CA ASP A 26 15.37 14.19 -15.33
C ASP A 26 15.61 12.81 -14.69
N CYS A 27 14.79 12.41 -13.70
CA CYS A 27 14.92 11.08 -13.09
C CYS A 27 14.41 9.99 -14.02
N ASP A 28 15.11 8.84 -14.05
CA ASP A 28 14.69 7.64 -14.78
C ASP A 28 13.50 6.95 -14.08
N TYR A 29 13.47 6.99 -12.73
CA TYR A 29 12.43 6.42 -11.89
C TYR A 29 11.94 7.43 -10.85
N ILE A 30 10.63 7.57 -10.72
CA ILE A 30 10.01 8.38 -9.67
C ILE A 30 9.01 7.51 -8.88
N PHE A 31 9.29 7.31 -7.59
CA PHE A 31 8.41 6.57 -6.68
C PHE A 31 7.52 7.51 -5.87
N LEU A 32 6.21 7.33 -5.99
CA LEU A 32 5.19 8.07 -5.27
C LEU A 32 4.87 7.34 -3.95
N CYS A 33 5.45 7.80 -2.86
CA CYS A 33 5.36 7.17 -1.54
C CYS A 33 4.43 7.91 -0.56
N ALA A 34 3.61 8.83 -1.05
CA ALA A 34 2.61 9.54 -0.25
C ALA A 34 1.25 8.79 -0.25
N PRO A 35 0.27 9.17 0.60
CA PRO A 35 -1.10 8.69 0.47
C PRO A 35 -1.67 8.93 -0.93
N VAL A 36 -2.54 8.02 -1.40
CA VAL A 36 -2.98 7.93 -2.80
C VAL A 36 -3.52 9.26 -3.39
N HIS A 37 -4.28 10.01 -2.59
CA HIS A 37 -4.82 11.29 -3.04
C HIS A 37 -3.72 12.35 -3.31
N TYR A 38 -2.63 12.36 -2.53
CA TYR A 38 -1.47 13.22 -2.82
C TYR A 38 -0.69 12.71 -4.02
N ASN A 39 -0.57 11.39 -4.18
CA ASN A 39 0.08 10.81 -5.36
C ASN A 39 -0.63 11.23 -6.64
N ILE A 40 -1.96 11.27 -6.65
CA ILE A 40 -2.75 11.77 -7.79
C ILE A 40 -2.43 13.23 -8.10
N GLU A 41 -2.32 14.09 -7.10
CA GLU A 41 -1.92 15.49 -7.32
C GLU A 41 -0.47 15.61 -7.82
N TYR A 42 0.43 14.77 -7.33
CA TYR A 42 1.80 14.70 -7.85
C TYR A 42 1.84 14.24 -9.31
N LEU A 43 1.04 13.27 -9.73
CA LEU A 43 0.94 12.85 -11.14
C LEU A 43 0.54 14.01 -12.05
N LYS A 44 -0.42 14.85 -11.64
CA LYS A 44 -0.83 16.04 -12.40
C LYS A 44 0.32 17.03 -12.56
N THR A 45 1.10 17.23 -11.51
CA THR A 45 2.23 18.17 -11.51
C THR A 45 3.42 17.62 -12.29
N LEU A 46 3.69 16.32 -12.19
CA LEU A 46 4.81 15.66 -12.87
C LEU A 46 4.59 15.49 -14.37
N LYS A 47 3.35 15.30 -14.81
CA LYS A 47 3.03 15.06 -16.22
C LYS A 47 3.74 16.02 -17.22
N PRO A 48 3.73 17.34 -17.03
CA PRO A 48 4.42 18.26 -17.97
C PRO A 48 5.95 18.30 -17.80
N LEU A 49 6.51 17.64 -16.78
CA LEU A 49 7.92 17.76 -16.39
C LEU A 49 8.77 16.54 -16.75
N ILE A 50 8.19 15.35 -16.70
CA ILE A 50 8.92 14.09 -16.87
C ILE A 50 9.38 13.88 -18.31
N SER A 51 10.51 13.21 -18.49
CA SER A 51 11.01 12.77 -19.78
C SER A 51 10.21 11.59 -20.34
N ASP A 52 10.29 11.35 -21.65
CA ASP A 52 9.62 10.22 -22.31
C ASP A 52 10.11 8.86 -21.81
N SER A 53 11.30 8.79 -21.24
CA SER A 53 11.90 7.57 -20.68
C SER A 53 11.60 7.35 -19.18
N CYS A 54 11.03 8.33 -18.48
CA CYS A 54 10.77 8.23 -17.05
C CYS A 54 9.70 7.19 -16.72
N ILE A 55 9.96 6.34 -15.74
CA ILE A 55 8.97 5.43 -15.14
C ILE A 55 8.46 6.03 -13.85
N LEU A 56 7.14 6.23 -13.78
CA LEU A 56 6.43 6.57 -12.55
C LEU A 56 5.93 5.29 -11.88
N SER A 57 6.19 5.15 -10.59
CA SER A 57 5.66 4.06 -9.78
C SER A 57 5.08 4.58 -8.47
N ASP A 58 4.19 3.82 -7.86
CA ASP A 58 3.72 4.05 -6.49
C ASP A 58 4.02 2.85 -5.61
N VAL A 59 3.79 3.00 -4.31
CA VAL A 59 3.91 1.90 -3.33
C VAL A 59 2.61 1.65 -2.55
N GLY A 60 1.50 2.14 -3.08
CA GLY A 60 0.20 2.12 -2.41
C GLY A 60 -0.39 0.71 -2.24
N SER A 61 -1.21 0.54 -1.22
CA SER A 61 -1.87 -0.73 -0.90
C SER A 61 -3.12 -1.01 -1.75
N VAL A 62 -3.58 -0.05 -2.54
CA VAL A 62 -4.71 -0.17 -3.48
C VAL A 62 -4.31 0.48 -4.80
N LYS A 63 -4.76 -0.09 -5.92
CA LYS A 63 -4.36 0.35 -7.26
C LYS A 63 -5.46 1.07 -8.04
N SER A 64 -6.74 0.82 -7.74
CA SER A 64 -7.86 1.32 -8.56
C SER A 64 -7.82 2.84 -8.76
N ASP A 65 -7.78 3.63 -7.69
CA ASP A 65 -7.88 5.10 -7.76
C ASP A 65 -6.70 5.74 -8.52
N ILE A 66 -5.47 5.23 -8.30
CA ILE A 66 -4.30 5.80 -8.99
C ILE A 66 -4.31 5.46 -10.47
N TYR A 67 -4.83 4.28 -10.85
CA TYR A 67 -4.95 3.88 -12.24
C TYR A 67 -6.00 4.69 -13.00
N ASP A 68 -7.11 5.03 -12.36
CA ASP A 68 -8.11 5.93 -12.94
C ASP A 68 -7.47 7.29 -13.25
N ALA A 69 -6.71 7.84 -12.31
CA ALA A 69 -5.98 9.09 -12.52
C ALA A 69 -4.90 8.99 -13.61
N VAL A 70 -4.12 7.90 -13.64
CA VAL A 70 -3.12 7.63 -14.68
C VAL A 70 -3.75 7.61 -16.07
N LYS A 71 -4.91 6.96 -16.21
CA LYS A 71 -5.68 6.88 -17.44
C LYS A 71 -6.21 8.26 -17.86
N GLU A 72 -6.84 8.98 -16.94
CA GLU A 72 -7.36 10.33 -17.21
C GLU A 72 -6.26 11.32 -17.62
N LEU A 73 -5.08 11.20 -17.03
CA LEU A 73 -3.93 12.01 -17.34
C LEU A 73 -3.18 11.58 -18.61
N GLY A 74 -3.47 10.40 -19.17
CA GLY A 74 -2.74 9.85 -20.32
C GLY A 74 -1.29 9.50 -19.99
N LEU A 75 -1.03 9.04 -18.76
CA LEU A 75 0.30 8.65 -18.28
C LEU A 75 0.55 7.13 -18.36
N GLY A 76 -0.32 6.38 -19.06
CA GLY A 76 -0.28 4.93 -19.11
C GLY A 76 1.05 4.35 -19.60
N SER A 77 1.70 4.98 -20.57
CA SER A 77 3.02 4.55 -21.06
C SER A 77 4.17 4.75 -20.07
N HIS A 78 3.98 5.58 -19.06
CA HIS A 78 4.98 5.89 -18.04
C HIS A 78 4.74 5.17 -16.71
N PHE A 79 3.53 4.61 -16.48
CA PHE A 79 3.14 4.17 -15.15
C PHE A 79 3.22 2.64 -14.99
N ILE A 80 4.03 2.23 -14.03
CA ILE A 80 4.13 0.85 -13.56
C ILE A 80 3.88 0.87 -12.05
N GLY A 81 2.67 0.55 -11.63
CA GLY A 81 2.32 0.56 -10.21
C GLY A 81 3.07 -0.51 -9.42
N GLY A 82 3.32 -0.22 -8.17
CA GLY A 82 4.01 -1.10 -7.25
C GLY A 82 3.31 -1.22 -5.91
N HIS A 83 3.55 -2.33 -5.21
CA HIS A 83 3.15 -2.50 -3.82
C HIS A 83 4.05 -3.53 -3.14
N PRO A 84 5.01 -3.12 -2.31
CA PRO A 84 5.78 -4.04 -1.48
C PRO A 84 4.88 -4.65 -0.39
N MET A 85 4.82 -5.98 -0.31
CA MET A 85 4.02 -6.71 0.70
C MET A 85 4.74 -6.72 2.04
N VAL A 86 5.08 -5.54 2.51
CA VAL A 86 5.73 -5.29 3.80
C VAL A 86 5.05 -4.13 4.51
N GLY A 87 5.16 -4.10 5.82
CA GLY A 87 4.61 -3.01 6.61
C GLY A 87 5.10 -3.07 8.05
N SER A 88 5.01 -1.95 8.71
CA SER A 88 5.32 -1.79 10.11
C SER A 88 4.23 -0.94 10.78
N GLU A 89 3.92 -1.22 12.03
CA GLU A 89 3.08 -0.35 12.86
C GLU A 89 3.82 0.97 13.21
N ARG A 90 5.14 1.00 13.01
CA ARG A 90 5.97 2.19 13.22
C ARG A 90 5.98 3.04 11.95
N SER A 91 6.06 4.35 12.12
CA SER A 91 6.10 5.31 11.01
C SER A 91 7.20 6.35 11.25
N GLY A 92 7.59 7.04 10.18
CA GLY A 92 8.62 8.06 10.20
C GLY A 92 10.00 7.51 9.84
N TYR A 93 10.96 8.41 9.73
CA TYR A 93 12.32 8.11 9.28
C TYR A 93 13.04 7.14 10.23
N ASP A 94 12.90 7.31 11.55
CA ASP A 94 13.49 6.42 12.56
C ASP A 94 13.04 4.95 12.46
N ALA A 95 11.98 4.68 11.70
CA ALA A 95 11.47 3.34 11.44
C ALA A 95 11.95 2.76 10.10
N ALA A 96 12.65 3.55 9.29
CA ALA A 96 13.17 3.11 8.00
C ALA A 96 14.32 2.10 8.16
N THR A 97 14.41 1.16 7.25
CA THR A 97 15.52 0.22 7.15
C THR A 97 15.73 -0.16 5.69
N ASP A 98 16.98 -0.30 5.29
CA ASP A 98 17.43 -0.74 3.97
C ASP A 98 16.98 -2.18 3.62
N ARG A 99 16.63 -2.97 4.64
CA ARG A 99 16.20 -4.37 4.49
C ARG A 99 14.70 -4.58 4.45
N LEU A 100 13.92 -3.50 4.48
CA LEU A 100 12.47 -3.60 4.61
C LEU A 100 11.82 -4.46 3.52
N ILE A 101 12.31 -4.36 2.29
CA ILE A 101 11.77 -5.08 1.13
C ILE A 101 12.55 -6.38 0.79
N GLU A 102 13.63 -6.68 1.50
CA GLU A 102 14.48 -7.85 1.24
C GLU A 102 13.68 -9.15 1.42
N ASN A 103 13.69 -10.01 0.41
CA ASN A 103 12.92 -11.26 0.34
C ASN A 103 11.39 -11.10 0.44
N ALA A 104 10.87 -9.88 0.33
CA ALA A 104 9.43 -9.63 0.32
C ALA A 104 8.86 -9.70 -1.10
N TYR A 105 7.64 -10.20 -1.23
CA TYR A 105 6.91 -10.06 -2.49
C TYR A 105 6.64 -8.59 -2.79
N TYR A 106 6.86 -8.21 -4.04
CA TYR A 106 6.58 -6.88 -4.55
C TYR A 106 5.66 -6.99 -5.76
N PHE A 107 4.40 -6.56 -5.61
CA PHE A 107 3.49 -6.50 -6.73
C PHE A 107 3.95 -5.46 -7.75
N ILE A 108 4.03 -5.88 -8.99
CA ILE A 108 4.21 -5.02 -10.16
C ILE A 108 2.91 -5.05 -10.93
N THR A 109 2.28 -3.90 -11.07
CA THR A 109 0.99 -3.76 -11.74
C THR A 109 1.17 -2.77 -12.91
N PRO A 110 1.62 -3.21 -14.09
CA PRO A 110 1.85 -2.31 -15.21
C PRO A 110 0.53 -1.77 -15.75
N SER A 111 0.55 -0.51 -16.18
CA SER A 111 -0.54 0.02 -17.00
C SER A 111 -0.66 -0.79 -18.30
N PRO A 112 -1.85 -0.94 -18.88
CA PRO A 112 -2.03 -1.61 -20.16
C PRO A 112 -1.22 -1.01 -21.30
N ASP A 113 -0.90 0.30 -21.21
CA ASP A 113 -0.13 1.04 -22.20
C ASP A 113 1.38 1.05 -21.90
N ALA A 114 1.83 0.47 -20.78
CA ALA A 114 3.24 0.43 -20.43
C ALA A 114 4.01 -0.48 -21.39
N PRO A 115 5.14 -0.02 -21.99
CA PRO A 115 5.95 -0.83 -22.88
C PRO A 115 6.50 -2.07 -22.16
N ALA A 116 6.43 -3.24 -22.83
CA ALA A 116 6.78 -4.52 -22.20
C ALA A 116 8.26 -4.58 -21.75
N ASP A 117 9.16 -4.00 -22.52
CA ASP A 117 10.58 -3.90 -22.21
C ASP A 117 10.82 -3.06 -20.94
N ARG A 118 10.09 -1.98 -20.77
CA ARG A 118 10.18 -1.13 -19.56
C ARG A 118 9.63 -1.85 -18.32
N VAL A 119 8.60 -2.68 -18.49
CA VAL A 119 8.07 -3.51 -17.39
C VAL A 119 9.11 -4.54 -16.95
N GLU A 120 9.78 -5.22 -17.88
CA GLU A 120 10.82 -6.20 -17.55
C GLU A 120 12.06 -5.53 -16.92
N GLU A 121 12.45 -4.34 -17.41
CA GLU A 121 13.49 -3.52 -16.79
C GLU A 121 13.16 -3.17 -15.33
N PHE A 122 11.93 -2.70 -15.09
CA PHE A 122 11.48 -2.35 -13.75
C PHE A 122 11.38 -3.57 -12.82
N MET A 123 10.93 -4.72 -13.33
CA MET A 123 10.94 -5.98 -12.56
C MET A 123 12.35 -6.39 -12.17
N THR A 124 13.32 -6.27 -13.09
CA THR A 124 14.74 -6.53 -12.81
C THR A 124 15.27 -5.59 -11.74
N PHE A 125 15.00 -4.29 -11.88
CA PHE A 125 15.39 -3.27 -10.90
C PHE A 125 14.83 -3.57 -9.49
N ILE A 126 13.56 -3.93 -9.36
CA ILE A 126 12.96 -4.31 -8.06
C ILE A 126 13.59 -5.60 -7.51
N GLY A 127 13.94 -6.55 -8.38
CA GLY A 127 14.70 -7.76 -8.00
C GLY A 127 16.09 -7.44 -7.47
N ASP A 128 16.81 -6.52 -8.11
CA ASP A 128 18.15 -6.08 -7.70
C ASP A 128 18.12 -5.35 -6.33
N LEU A 129 16.99 -4.74 -5.96
CA LEU A 129 16.75 -4.21 -4.61
C LEU A 129 16.51 -5.31 -3.55
N GLY A 130 16.54 -6.58 -3.92
CA GLY A 130 16.37 -7.72 -3.02
C GLY A 130 14.91 -8.17 -2.81
N ALA A 131 13.94 -7.58 -3.47
CA ALA A 131 12.54 -7.99 -3.41
C ALA A 131 12.24 -9.13 -4.41
N ILE A 132 11.08 -9.78 -4.25
CA ILE A 132 10.58 -10.81 -5.16
C ILE A 132 9.46 -10.19 -6.01
N PRO A 133 9.75 -9.70 -7.24
CA PRO A 133 8.74 -9.06 -8.08
C PRO A 133 7.73 -10.09 -8.59
N ILE A 134 6.44 -9.77 -8.48
CA ILE A 134 5.34 -10.58 -9.03
C ILE A 134 4.42 -9.67 -9.85
N ARG A 135 4.07 -10.10 -11.07
CA ARG A 135 3.26 -9.31 -12.00
C ARG A 135 1.80 -9.71 -11.93
N TYR A 136 0.94 -8.73 -11.71
CA TYR A 136 -0.52 -8.86 -11.73
C TYR A 136 -1.16 -7.61 -12.37
N SER A 137 -2.42 -7.73 -12.79
CA SER A 137 -3.21 -6.55 -13.14
C SER A 137 -3.63 -5.78 -11.88
N PRO A 138 -3.95 -4.47 -11.99
CA PRO A 138 -4.48 -3.69 -10.87
C PRO A 138 -5.70 -4.32 -10.20
N ASP A 139 -6.64 -4.85 -10.99
CA ASP A 139 -7.86 -5.50 -10.49
C ASP A 139 -7.55 -6.79 -9.72
N GLU A 140 -6.64 -7.62 -10.22
CA GLU A 140 -6.20 -8.84 -9.52
C GLU A 140 -5.49 -8.50 -8.22
N HIS A 141 -4.61 -7.50 -8.24
CA HIS A 141 -3.94 -6.99 -7.04
C HIS A 141 -4.96 -6.59 -5.97
N ASP A 142 -5.93 -5.72 -6.31
CA ASP A 142 -6.91 -5.20 -5.37
C ASP A 142 -7.85 -6.31 -4.86
N LYS A 143 -8.13 -7.30 -5.70
CA LYS A 143 -8.84 -8.50 -5.28
C LYS A 143 -8.01 -9.32 -4.28
N ILE A 144 -6.75 -9.64 -4.59
CA ILE A 144 -5.87 -10.43 -3.71
C ILE A 144 -5.72 -9.73 -2.36
N THR A 145 -5.36 -8.44 -2.35
CA THR A 145 -5.16 -7.66 -1.12
C THR A 145 -6.42 -7.53 -0.28
N SER A 146 -7.61 -7.53 -0.92
CA SER A 146 -8.87 -7.54 -0.19
C SER A 146 -9.05 -8.80 0.67
N TYR A 147 -8.64 -9.98 0.16
CA TYR A 147 -8.73 -11.26 0.89
C TYR A 147 -7.71 -11.39 2.02
N ILE A 148 -6.46 -11.00 1.76
CA ILE A 148 -5.35 -11.31 2.67
C ILE A 148 -5.01 -10.16 3.63
N SER A 149 -5.57 -8.96 3.41
CA SER A 149 -5.26 -7.76 4.19
C SER A 149 -6.51 -6.98 4.58
N HIS A 150 -7.30 -6.49 3.60
CA HIS A 150 -8.34 -5.50 3.88
C HIS A 150 -9.50 -6.07 4.70
N VAL A 151 -10.08 -7.19 4.28
CA VAL A 151 -11.18 -7.86 5.02
C VAL A 151 -10.71 -8.40 6.38
N PRO A 152 -9.55 -9.05 6.52
CA PRO A 152 -8.98 -9.38 7.82
C PRO A 152 -8.89 -8.19 8.78
N HIS A 153 -8.47 -7.01 8.29
CA HIS A 153 -8.42 -5.80 9.12
C HIS A 153 -9.82 -5.35 9.57
N VAL A 154 -10.79 -5.33 8.65
CA VAL A 154 -12.20 -5.01 8.98
C VAL A 154 -12.74 -5.95 10.05
N ILE A 155 -12.47 -7.26 9.94
CA ILE A 155 -12.87 -8.25 10.92
C ILE A 155 -12.22 -7.97 12.28
N ALA A 156 -10.91 -7.72 12.30
CA ALA A 156 -10.18 -7.41 13.53
C ALA A 156 -10.73 -6.15 14.23
N ALA A 157 -10.95 -5.07 13.46
CA ALA A 157 -11.53 -3.84 13.99
C ALA A 157 -12.97 -4.05 14.50
N SER A 158 -13.75 -4.87 13.80
CA SER A 158 -15.12 -5.21 14.20
C SER A 158 -15.14 -6.01 15.52
N LEU A 159 -14.22 -6.93 15.71
CA LEU A 159 -14.08 -7.69 16.96
C LEU A 159 -13.69 -6.78 18.13
N VAL A 160 -12.78 -5.83 17.93
CA VAL A 160 -12.43 -4.83 18.95
C VAL A 160 -13.65 -3.99 19.33
N ASN A 161 -14.38 -3.49 18.33
CA ASN A 161 -15.58 -2.68 18.56
C ASN A 161 -16.68 -3.49 19.24
N LEU A 162 -16.88 -4.76 18.89
CA LEU A 162 -17.85 -5.64 19.52
C LEU A 162 -17.57 -5.77 21.03
N VAL A 163 -16.33 -6.06 21.42
CA VAL A 163 -15.94 -6.16 22.81
C VAL A 163 -16.07 -4.81 23.52
N ARG A 164 -15.60 -3.72 22.88
CA ARG A 164 -15.70 -2.37 23.44
C ARG A 164 -17.12 -1.95 23.75
N HIS A 165 -18.09 -2.27 22.87
CA HIS A 165 -19.48 -1.89 23.07
C HIS A 165 -20.22 -2.79 24.08
N ALA A 166 -19.77 -4.03 24.24
CA ALA A 166 -20.35 -4.98 25.18
C ALA A 166 -19.72 -4.89 26.59
N ASP A 167 -18.57 -4.24 26.71
CA ASP A 167 -17.83 -4.18 27.98
C ASP A 167 -18.56 -3.29 29.00
N SER A 168 -18.45 -3.68 30.25
CA SER A 168 -18.97 -2.91 31.38
C SER A 168 -18.04 -1.73 31.74
N PRO A 169 -18.53 -0.74 32.54
CA PRO A 169 -17.73 0.42 32.91
C PRO A 169 -16.40 0.09 33.63
N ASP A 170 -16.31 -1.07 34.26
CA ASP A 170 -15.10 -1.55 34.91
C ASP A 170 -14.10 -2.23 33.96
N GLY A 171 -14.45 -2.40 32.67
CA GLY A 171 -13.53 -2.88 31.61
C GLY A 171 -13.14 -4.35 31.76
N ILE A 172 -14.03 -5.20 32.31
CA ILE A 172 -13.72 -6.61 32.60
C ILE A 172 -13.42 -7.40 31.34
N PHE A 173 -14.13 -7.21 30.22
CA PHE A 173 -13.87 -7.93 28.97
C PHE A 173 -12.49 -7.60 28.41
N LYS A 174 -12.14 -6.31 28.41
CA LYS A 174 -10.82 -5.85 28.01
C LYS A 174 -9.72 -6.44 28.89
N SER A 175 -9.96 -6.49 30.21
CA SER A 175 -8.99 -7.01 31.18
C SER A 175 -8.77 -8.52 31.06
N LEU A 176 -9.83 -9.28 30.70
CA LEU A 176 -9.79 -10.73 30.51
C LEU A 176 -9.38 -11.14 29.08
N ALA A 177 -9.22 -10.20 28.15
CA ALA A 177 -8.80 -10.48 26.78
C ALA A 177 -7.41 -11.15 26.79
N ALA A 178 -7.38 -12.43 26.48
CA ALA A 178 -6.18 -13.26 26.47
C ALA A 178 -5.48 -13.26 25.10
N GLY A 179 -4.40 -14.06 24.96
CA GLY A 179 -3.53 -14.08 23.78
C GLY A 179 -4.28 -14.22 22.47
N GLY A 180 -5.18 -15.20 22.34
CA GLY A 180 -5.91 -15.43 21.09
C GLY A 180 -6.70 -14.20 20.60
N PHE A 181 -7.37 -13.46 21.49
CA PHE A 181 -8.05 -12.22 21.12
C PHE A 181 -7.06 -11.14 20.71
N LYS A 182 -5.96 -10.97 21.46
CA LYS A 182 -4.92 -9.97 21.17
C LYS A 182 -4.23 -10.25 19.83
N ASP A 183 -3.95 -11.51 19.52
CA ASP A 183 -3.30 -11.91 18.28
C ASP A 183 -4.17 -11.59 17.06
N ILE A 184 -5.45 -11.96 17.10
CA ILE A 184 -6.40 -11.70 16.00
C ILE A 184 -6.65 -10.19 15.82
N THR A 185 -6.67 -9.43 16.92
CA THR A 185 -7.01 -7.99 16.88
C THR A 185 -5.80 -7.07 16.81
N ARG A 186 -4.58 -7.58 16.82
CA ARG A 186 -3.34 -6.81 16.81
C ARG A 186 -3.32 -5.80 15.65
N ILE A 187 -3.72 -6.24 14.45
CA ILE A 187 -3.74 -5.38 13.25
C ILE A 187 -4.73 -4.22 13.34
N ALA A 188 -5.76 -4.29 14.19
CA ALA A 188 -6.72 -3.21 14.41
C ALA A 188 -6.11 -1.98 15.11
N SER A 189 -4.87 -2.06 15.64
CA SER A 189 -4.14 -0.94 16.22
C SER A 189 -3.42 -0.06 15.18
N SER A 190 -3.47 -0.42 13.91
CA SER A 190 -2.88 0.35 12.81
C SER A 190 -3.52 1.73 12.66
N ASN A 191 -2.81 2.65 11.98
CA ASN A 191 -3.25 4.02 11.79
C ASN A 191 -4.64 4.10 11.11
N PRO A 192 -5.68 4.64 11.78
CA PRO A 192 -7.04 4.62 11.26
C PRO A 192 -7.21 5.46 9.99
N VAL A 193 -6.46 6.55 9.82
CA VAL A 193 -6.54 7.40 8.62
C VAL A 193 -6.02 6.64 7.38
N VAL A 194 -4.92 5.91 7.52
CA VAL A 194 -4.38 5.07 6.43
C VAL A 194 -5.40 4.01 6.03
N TRP A 195 -6.00 3.33 7.02
CA TRP A 195 -6.97 2.28 6.76
C TRP A 195 -8.30 2.79 6.21
N GLU A 196 -8.76 3.96 6.63
CA GLU A 196 -9.91 4.63 6.01
C GLU A 196 -9.69 4.80 4.49
N HIS A 197 -8.54 5.34 4.09
CA HIS A 197 -8.21 5.49 2.67
C HIS A 197 -8.17 4.14 1.94
N ILE A 198 -7.51 3.12 2.50
CA ILE A 198 -7.44 1.78 1.90
C ILE A 198 -8.83 1.20 1.68
N LEU A 199 -9.71 1.27 2.69
CA LEU A 199 -11.05 0.70 2.62
C LEU A 199 -11.96 1.46 1.64
N LEU A 200 -11.84 2.79 1.59
CA LEU A 200 -12.60 3.63 0.65
C LEU A 200 -12.12 3.48 -0.79
N SER A 201 -10.85 3.14 -1.02
CA SER A 201 -10.29 2.92 -2.36
C SER A 201 -10.52 1.50 -2.91
N ASN A 202 -10.94 0.53 -2.09
CA ASN A 202 -11.27 -0.84 -2.56
C ASN A 202 -12.66 -1.33 -2.09
N PRO A 203 -13.72 -0.51 -2.13
CA PRO A 203 -15.00 -0.84 -1.52
C PRO A 203 -15.70 -2.02 -2.21
N LYS A 204 -15.58 -2.13 -3.53
CA LYS A 204 -16.24 -3.18 -4.33
C LYS A 204 -15.79 -4.59 -3.90
N ASN A 205 -14.50 -4.81 -3.79
CA ASN A 205 -13.98 -6.12 -3.39
C ASN A 205 -14.29 -6.43 -1.93
N ILE A 206 -14.17 -5.42 -1.04
CA ILE A 206 -14.44 -5.59 0.40
C ILE A 206 -15.90 -5.91 0.65
N VAL A 207 -16.84 -5.17 0.03
CA VAL A 207 -18.28 -5.40 0.19
C VAL A 207 -18.69 -6.77 -0.35
N ASN A 208 -18.20 -7.14 -1.54
CA ASN A 208 -18.51 -8.46 -2.12
C ASN A 208 -18.05 -9.60 -1.21
N LEU A 209 -16.86 -9.52 -0.63
CA LEU A 209 -16.36 -10.52 0.30
C LEU A 209 -17.18 -10.58 1.60
N SER A 210 -17.54 -9.42 2.14
CA SER A 210 -18.37 -9.35 3.36
C SER A 210 -19.75 -9.96 3.14
N LEU A 211 -20.38 -9.72 1.98
CA LEU A 211 -21.67 -10.29 1.62
C LEU A 211 -21.63 -11.81 1.48
N ILE A 212 -20.59 -12.37 0.86
CA ILE A 212 -20.41 -13.83 0.73
C ILE A 212 -20.35 -14.48 2.12
N HIS A 213 -19.62 -13.90 3.04
CA HIS A 213 -19.53 -14.45 4.41
C HIS A 213 -20.80 -14.29 5.23
N ILE A 214 -21.64 -13.31 4.96
CA ILE A 214 -22.93 -13.10 5.63
C ILE A 214 -24.01 -14.02 5.05
N SER A 215 -24.03 -14.20 3.72
CA SER A 215 -25.06 -14.97 3.01
C SER A 215 -24.78 -16.47 2.93
N GLU A 216 -23.52 -16.90 3.06
CA GLU A 216 -23.13 -18.31 3.15
C GLU A 216 -22.56 -18.63 4.54
N PRO A 217 -23.42 -18.98 5.52
CA PRO A 217 -22.94 -19.46 6.80
C PRO A 217 -22.15 -20.75 6.58
N THR A 218 -20.91 -20.75 7.01
CA THR A 218 -19.90 -21.80 6.86
C THR A 218 -20.47 -23.20 7.03
N ARG A 219 -20.59 -23.92 5.94
CA ARG A 219 -20.75 -25.38 5.97
C ARG A 219 -19.41 -26.00 6.32
N ARG A 220 -19.13 -26.16 7.61
CA ARG A 220 -17.96 -26.82 8.23
C ARG A 220 -16.63 -26.07 8.03
N VAL A 221 -16.21 -25.39 9.08
CA VAL A 221 -14.78 -25.15 9.29
C VAL A 221 -14.13 -26.48 9.72
N VAL A 222 -13.42 -27.12 8.82
CA VAL A 222 -12.50 -28.21 9.18
C VAL A 222 -11.18 -27.53 9.52
N ILE A 223 -10.87 -27.44 10.81
CA ILE A 223 -9.55 -27.07 11.27
C ILE A 223 -8.75 -28.37 11.30
N SER A 224 -7.83 -28.53 10.36
CA SER A 224 -6.82 -29.61 10.38
C SER A 224 -5.60 -29.15 11.12
#